data_569af6011ae934e9180c079c2ca2ad18
#
_entry.id   569af6011ae934e9180c079c2ca2ad18
#
_cell.length_a   1.000
_cell.length_b   1.000
_cell.length_c   1.000
_cell.angle_alpha   90.00
_cell.angle_beta   90.00
_cell.angle_gamma   90.00
#
_symmetry.space_group_name_H-M   'P 1'
#
loop_
_entity.id
_entity.type
_entity.pdbx_description
1 polymer ?
#
loop_
_entity_poly.entity_id
_entity_poly.type
_entity_poly.pdbx_seq_one_letter_code
_entity_poly.pdbx_strand_id
1 'polypeptide(L)'
;MRPGPRNALTDVAGLSVGQAEDAELKSGVSVVRADTPATCGVHVMGGAPGTRETDLLAPDKTVQAVDAVVLSGGSAFGLDAAAGVMDALAADGRGYAVGPARVPIVPAAILFDLLNGGDKGWVVN
;
A
#
# COMPACT_ATOMS: atom_id res chain seq x y z
N MET A 1 10.11 -5.90 24.69
CA MET A 1 10.47 -5.37 23.36
C MET A 1 11.04 -3.98 23.57
N ARG A 2 12.15 -3.63 22.91
CA ARG A 2 12.75 -2.28 23.01
C ARG A 2 12.58 -1.60 21.66
N PRO A 3 12.27 -0.28 21.62
CA PRO A 3 12.20 0.45 20.36
C PRO A 3 13.58 0.52 19.72
N GLY A 4 13.63 0.64 18.40
CA GLY A 4 14.84 0.96 17.64
C GLY A 4 15.29 2.40 17.87
N PRO A 5 16.43 2.82 17.30
CA PRO A 5 17.04 4.12 17.59
C PRO A 5 16.16 5.33 17.28
N ARG A 6 15.30 5.22 16.25
CA ARG A 6 14.38 6.29 15.82
C ARG A 6 12.92 6.00 16.21
N ASN A 7 12.65 4.82 16.75
CA ASN A 7 11.29 4.31 16.98
C ASN A 7 10.41 4.39 15.72
N ALA A 8 10.97 4.01 14.57
CA ALA A 8 10.37 4.12 13.25
C ALA A 8 10.45 2.78 12.50
N LEU A 9 9.57 2.59 11.51
CA LEU A 9 9.60 1.40 10.63
C LEU A 9 10.96 1.25 9.93
N THR A 10 11.60 2.37 9.60
CA THR A 10 12.90 2.41 8.95
C THR A 10 14.08 2.03 9.87
N ASP A 11 13.83 1.70 11.12
CA ASP A 11 14.83 1.02 11.97
C ASP A 11 14.99 -0.46 11.60
N VAL A 12 14.02 -1.02 10.87
CA VAL A 12 14.11 -2.37 10.32
C VAL A 12 14.87 -2.30 8.99
N ALA A 13 16.02 -2.96 8.94
CA ALA A 13 16.82 -3.02 7.73
C ALA A 13 16.01 -3.67 6.58
N GLY A 14 16.10 -3.09 5.38
CA GLY A 14 15.38 -3.56 4.20
C GLY A 14 13.96 -3.00 4.06
N LEU A 15 13.53 -2.10 4.95
CA LEU A 15 12.28 -1.35 4.80
C LEU A 15 12.55 0.12 4.51
N SER A 16 11.80 0.66 3.57
CA SER A 16 11.73 2.10 3.28
C SER A 16 10.28 2.57 3.31
N VAL A 17 10.09 3.84 3.67
CA VAL A 17 8.77 4.48 3.75
C VAL A 17 8.77 5.72 2.89
N GLY A 18 7.77 5.84 2.02
CA GLY A 18 7.46 7.03 1.27
C GLY A 18 6.10 7.58 1.67
N GLN A 19 5.95 8.90 1.62
CA GLN A 19 4.69 9.57 1.89
C GLN A 19 4.46 10.67 0.87
N ALA A 20 3.21 10.84 0.46
CA ALA A 20 2.76 11.97 -0.33
C ALA A 20 1.44 12.47 0.25
N GLU A 21 1.26 13.78 0.21
CA GLU A 21 0.03 14.41 0.69
C GLU A 21 -0.42 15.51 -0.27
N ASP A 22 -1.70 15.78 -0.25
CA ASP A 22 -2.30 16.90 -0.94
C ASP A 22 -3.09 17.74 0.08
N ALA A 23 -2.60 18.96 0.33
CA ALA A 23 -3.17 19.87 1.32
C ALA A 23 -4.54 20.43 0.89
N GLU A 24 -4.80 20.53 -0.42
CA GLU A 24 -6.08 20.97 -0.95
C GLU A 24 -7.13 19.87 -0.84
N LEU A 25 -6.75 18.64 -1.17
CA LEU A 25 -7.58 17.45 -0.96
C LEU A 25 -7.72 17.11 0.53
N LYS A 26 -6.77 17.49 1.37
CA LYS A 26 -6.63 17.01 2.76
C LYS A 26 -6.67 15.48 2.83
N SER A 27 -5.85 14.88 2.00
CA SER A 27 -5.67 13.44 1.90
C SER A 27 -4.23 13.10 1.56
N GLY A 28 -3.86 11.83 1.60
CA GLY A 28 -2.49 11.43 1.29
C GLY A 28 -2.33 9.92 1.25
N VAL A 29 -1.10 9.49 0.98
CA VAL A 29 -0.74 8.09 0.87
C VAL A 29 0.58 7.83 1.59
N SER A 30 0.67 6.69 2.26
CA SER A 30 1.90 6.15 2.83
C SER A 30 2.20 4.80 2.18
N VAL A 31 3.44 4.61 1.79
CA VAL A 31 3.92 3.39 1.16
C VAL A 31 5.05 2.81 2.00
N VAL A 32 4.92 1.56 2.39
CA VAL A 32 6.02 0.78 2.98
C VAL A 32 6.53 -0.17 1.90
N ARG A 33 7.78 0.01 1.50
CA ARG A 33 8.45 -0.81 0.48
C ARG A 33 9.48 -1.71 1.13
N ALA A 34 9.51 -2.98 0.74
CA ALA A 34 10.58 -3.90 1.10
C ALA A 34 11.66 -3.93 0.00
N ASP A 35 12.94 -3.97 0.38
CA ASP A 35 14.06 -4.07 -0.58
C ASP A 35 14.04 -5.41 -1.31
N THR A 36 13.65 -6.45 -0.61
CA THR A 36 13.34 -7.78 -1.17
C THR A 36 11.91 -8.16 -0.81
N PRO A 37 11.20 -8.91 -1.67
CA PRO A 37 9.81 -9.31 -1.37
C PRO A 37 9.70 -9.93 0.03
N ALA A 38 8.70 -9.48 0.80
CA ALA A 38 8.53 -9.85 2.19
C ALA A 38 7.19 -10.55 2.43
N THR A 39 7.15 -11.48 3.37
CA THR A 39 5.89 -12.07 3.85
C THR A 39 5.04 -10.99 4.49
N CYS A 40 3.78 -10.93 4.10
CA CYS A 40 2.81 -9.98 4.63
C CYS A 40 1.58 -10.72 5.15
N GLY A 41 0.99 -10.21 6.22
CA GLY A 41 -0.25 -10.72 6.79
C GLY A 41 -1.28 -9.61 6.91
N VAL A 42 -2.55 -9.99 6.95
CA VAL A 42 -3.67 -9.06 7.08
C VAL A 42 -4.72 -9.62 8.02
N HIS A 43 -5.41 -8.71 8.70
CA HIS A 43 -6.67 -9.01 9.37
C HIS A 43 -7.68 -7.93 8.99
N VAL A 44 -8.82 -8.35 8.42
CA VAL A 44 -9.87 -7.46 7.96
C VAL A 44 -11.04 -7.53 8.92
N MET A 45 -11.37 -6.39 9.54
CA MET A 45 -12.47 -6.24 10.48
C MET A 45 -13.35 -5.05 10.08
N GLY A 46 -14.58 -5.05 10.58
CA GLY A 46 -15.51 -3.95 10.36
C GLY A 46 -16.36 -4.11 9.09
N GLY A 47 -17.30 -3.19 8.92
CA GLY A 47 -18.34 -3.29 7.91
C GLY A 47 -17.99 -2.73 6.52
N ALA A 48 -16.88 -2.00 6.41
CA ALA A 48 -16.48 -1.34 5.16
C ALA A 48 -14.96 -1.39 4.98
N PRO A 49 -14.39 -2.57 4.73
CA PRO A 49 -12.95 -2.81 4.85
C PRO A 49 -12.08 -1.98 3.91
N GLY A 50 -12.51 -1.70 2.67
CA GLY A 50 -11.75 -0.89 1.73
C GLY A 50 -10.32 -1.38 1.54
N THR A 51 -10.16 -2.57 0.95
CA THR A 51 -8.86 -3.22 0.76
C THR A 51 -8.67 -3.70 -0.66
N ARG A 52 -7.41 -3.89 -1.06
CA ARG A 52 -7.00 -4.43 -2.36
C ARG A 52 -5.97 -5.53 -2.16
N GLU A 53 -6.09 -6.65 -2.88
CA GLU A 53 -5.16 -7.78 -2.90
C GLU A 53 -4.94 -8.46 -1.53
N THR A 54 -5.89 -8.35 -0.61
CA THR A 54 -5.76 -8.92 0.74
C THR A 54 -5.97 -10.42 0.79
N ASP A 55 -6.80 -10.99 -0.10
CA ASP A 55 -7.00 -12.43 -0.17
C ASP A 55 -5.72 -13.19 -0.56
N LEU A 56 -4.85 -12.55 -1.35
CA LEU A 56 -3.55 -13.10 -1.73
C LEU A 56 -2.64 -13.34 -0.51
N LEU A 57 -2.85 -12.63 0.59
CA LEU A 57 -2.02 -12.74 1.80
C LEU A 57 -2.32 -14.00 2.64
N ALA A 58 -3.32 -14.77 2.28
CA ALA A 58 -3.60 -16.02 2.95
C ALA A 58 -2.47 -17.05 2.67
N PRO A 59 -2.07 -17.86 3.67
CA PRO A 59 -0.88 -18.70 3.55
C PRO A 59 -1.01 -19.87 2.56
N ASP A 60 -2.23 -20.14 2.09
CA ASP A 60 -2.53 -21.17 1.08
C ASP A 60 -2.46 -20.66 -0.36
N LYS A 61 -2.11 -19.38 -0.58
CA LYS A 61 -2.04 -18.80 -1.92
C LYS A 61 -0.67 -19.01 -2.58
N THR A 62 -0.67 -18.95 -3.90
CA THR A 62 0.54 -19.21 -4.70
C THR A 62 1.64 -18.18 -4.47
N VAL A 63 1.27 -16.90 -4.36
CA VAL A 63 2.22 -15.80 -4.13
C VAL A 63 2.40 -15.62 -2.62
N GLN A 64 3.64 -15.77 -2.15
CA GLN A 64 3.96 -15.83 -0.72
C GLN A 64 4.61 -14.54 -0.18
N ALA A 65 4.83 -13.56 -1.05
CA ALA A 65 5.52 -12.32 -0.67
C ALA A 65 5.01 -11.13 -1.45
N VAL A 66 5.14 -9.95 -0.87
CA VAL A 66 4.73 -8.67 -1.44
C VAL A 66 5.91 -7.73 -1.62
N ASP A 67 5.82 -6.79 -2.57
CA ASP A 67 6.86 -5.80 -2.85
C ASP A 67 6.68 -4.52 -2.01
N ALA A 68 5.44 -4.14 -1.75
CA ALA A 68 5.10 -2.97 -0.95
C ALA A 68 3.69 -3.12 -0.34
N VAL A 69 3.39 -2.27 0.64
CA VAL A 69 2.05 -2.09 1.23
C VAL A 69 1.69 -0.61 1.10
N VAL A 70 0.44 -0.33 0.71
CA VAL A 70 -0.08 1.02 0.56
C VAL A 70 -1.20 1.28 1.55
N LEU A 71 -1.10 2.42 2.25
CA LEU A 71 -2.16 2.96 3.10
C LEU A 71 -2.55 4.31 2.54
N SER A 72 -3.80 4.47 2.11
CA SER A 72 -4.27 5.67 1.41
C SER A 72 -5.52 6.27 2.05
N GLY A 73 -5.66 7.59 1.96
CA GLY A 73 -6.94 8.26 2.08
C GLY A 73 -7.79 8.08 0.83
N GLY A 74 -8.90 8.78 0.75
CA GLY A 74 -9.78 8.77 -0.44
C GLY A 74 -10.88 7.71 -0.42
N SER A 75 -11.07 6.99 0.70
CA SER A 75 -12.04 5.89 0.75
C SER A 75 -11.81 4.90 -0.40
N ALA A 76 -12.84 4.35 -1.01
CA ALA A 76 -12.70 3.39 -2.12
C ALA A 76 -11.94 3.97 -3.33
N PHE A 77 -11.99 5.28 -3.58
CA PHE A 77 -11.19 5.92 -4.62
C PHE A 77 -9.68 5.77 -4.36
N GLY A 78 -9.28 5.80 -3.10
CA GLY A 78 -7.88 5.67 -2.69
C GLY A 78 -7.26 4.29 -2.96
N LEU A 79 -8.06 3.27 -3.28
CA LEU A 79 -7.56 1.95 -3.70
C LEU A 79 -6.72 2.04 -4.98
N ASP A 80 -6.93 3.06 -5.79
CA ASP A 80 -6.17 3.29 -7.02
C ASP A 80 -4.73 3.76 -6.76
N ALA A 81 -4.43 4.29 -5.58
CA ALA A 81 -3.07 4.68 -5.21
C ALA A 81 -2.07 3.52 -5.32
N ALA A 82 -2.51 2.29 -5.09
CA ALA A 82 -1.67 1.11 -5.25
C ALA A 82 -1.26 0.88 -6.71
N ALA A 83 -2.05 1.33 -7.70
CA ALA A 83 -1.70 1.22 -9.11
C ALA A 83 -0.44 2.05 -9.43
N GLY A 84 -0.35 3.29 -8.94
CA GLY A 84 0.84 4.12 -9.11
C GLY A 84 2.11 3.50 -8.49
N VAL A 85 1.97 2.83 -7.35
CA VAL A 85 3.10 2.10 -6.73
C VAL A 85 3.48 0.88 -7.56
N MET A 86 2.51 0.14 -8.11
CA MET A 86 2.77 -0.98 -9.03
C MET A 86 3.51 -0.51 -10.28
N ASP A 87 3.11 0.60 -10.88
CA ASP A 87 3.76 1.17 -12.07
C ASP A 87 5.21 1.53 -11.79
N ALA A 88 5.50 2.17 -10.66
CA ALA A 88 6.85 2.51 -10.24
C ALA A 88 7.72 1.26 -10.03
N LEU A 89 7.20 0.25 -9.34
CA LEU A 89 7.90 -1.01 -9.12
C LEU A 89 8.14 -1.77 -10.43
N ALA A 90 7.18 -1.76 -11.34
CA ALA A 90 7.32 -2.38 -12.66
C ALA A 90 8.40 -1.68 -13.49
N ALA A 91 8.47 -0.35 -13.45
CA ALA A 91 9.53 0.42 -14.11
C ALA A 91 10.93 0.07 -13.56
N ASP A 92 11.02 -0.26 -12.28
CA ASP A 92 12.23 -0.75 -11.62
C ASP A 92 12.52 -2.25 -11.89
N GLY A 93 11.70 -2.92 -12.71
CA GLY A 93 11.82 -4.35 -13.02
C GLY A 93 11.50 -5.27 -11.84
N ARG A 94 10.77 -4.79 -10.85
CA ARG A 94 10.38 -5.53 -9.65
C ARG A 94 9.05 -6.24 -9.82
N GLY A 95 8.83 -7.26 -9.01
CA GLY A 95 7.59 -8.01 -8.95
C GLY A 95 7.76 -9.52 -9.04
N TYR A 96 6.68 -10.23 -8.80
CA TYR A 96 6.60 -11.68 -8.92
C TYR A 96 6.85 -12.13 -10.37
N ALA A 97 7.74 -13.10 -10.54
CA ALA A 97 8.15 -13.58 -11.86
C ALA A 97 7.09 -14.51 -12.48
N VAL A 98 6.61 -14.16 -13.66
CA VAL A 98 5.75 -15.01 -14.49
C VAL A 98 6.36 -15.09 -15.89
N GLY A 99 7.19 -16.08 -16.12
CA GLY A 99 8.02 -16.13 -17.35
C GLY A 99 8.87 -14.87 -17.48
N PRO A 100 8.79 -14.15 -18.61
CA PRO A 100 9.53 -12.89 -18.80
C PRO A 100 8.91 -11.69 -18.07
N ALA A 101 7.66 -11.80 -17.60
CA ALA A 101 6.94 -10.70 -16.94
C ALA A 101 7.30 -10.60 -15.46
N ARG A 102 7.19 -9.37 -14.95
CA ARG A 102 7.26 -9.06 -13.52
C ARG A 102 5.95 -8.41 -13.11
N VAL A 103 5.30 -8.94 -12.07
CA VAL A 103 4.01 -8.46 -11.58
C VAL A 103 4.22 -7.98 -10.15
N PRO A 104 4.30 -6.66 -9.90
CA PRO A 104 4.41 -6.13 -8.55
C PRO A 104 3.20 -6.51 -7.71
N ILE A 105 3.44 -6.95 -6.48
CA ILE A 105 2.40 -7.34 -5.54
C ILE A 105 2.31 -6.27 -4.46
N VAL A 106 1.20 -5.53 -4.47
CA VAL A 106 1.00 -4.32 -3.66
C VAL A 106 -0.38 -4.34 -3.00
N PRO A 107 -0.54 -5.04 -1.87
CA PRO A 107 -1.77 -4.95 -1.10
C PRO A 107 -1.96 -3.54 -0.54
N ALA A 108 -3.23 -3.14 -0.43
CA ALA A 108 -3.58 -1.81 0.03
C ALA A 108 -4.78 -1.82 0.98
N ALA A 109 -4.82 -0.81 1.84
CA ALA A 109 -5.97 -0.47 2.65
C ALA A 109 -6.19 1.05 2.64
N ILE A 110 -7.45 1.45 2.82
CA ILE A 110 -7.84 2.86 2.82
C ILE A 110 -8.44 3.28 4.15
N LEU A 111 -8.51 4.59 4.34
CA LEU A 111 -9.35 5.19 5.36
C LEU A 111 -10.35 6.18 4.74
N PHE A 112 -11.45 6.38 5.44
CA PHE A 112 -12.52 7.27 5.00
C PHE A 112 -12.21 8.70 5.47
N ASP A 113 -11.83 9.56 4.54
CA ASP A 113 -11.53 10.97 4.80
C ASP A 113 -12.30 11.94 3.87
N LEU A 114 -13.38 11.48 3.25
CA LEU A 114 -14.15 12.29 2.30
C LEU A 114 -14.88 13.47 2.93
N LEU A 115 -15.11 13.44 4.25
CA LEU A 115 -15.85 14.45 5.00
C LEU A 115 -14.96 15.34 5.87
N ASN A 116 -13.64 15.25 5.76
CA ASN A 116 -12.71 16.03 6.57
C ASN A 116 -12.43 17.44 6.00
N GLY A 117 -13.20 17.87 5.00
CA GLY A 117 -13.01 19.11 4.24
C GLY A 117 -12.00 18.92 3.09
N GLY A 118 -11.59 20.05 2.50
CA GLY A 118 -10.74 20.04 1.30
C GLY A 118 -11.54 19.92 0.01
N ASP A 119 -10.86 20.08 -1.12
CA ASP A 119 -11.44 19.87 -2.45
C ASP A 119 -11.36 18.37 -2.81
N LYS A 120 -12.51 17.70 -2.80
CA LYS A 120 -12.64 16.27 -3.15
C LYS A 120 -13.05 16.09 -4.61
N GLY A 121 -12.28 16.67 -5.55
CA GLY A 121 -12.59 16.69 -6.98
C GLY A 121 -12.85 15.33 -7.64
N TRP A 122 -12.42 14.23 -7.06
CA TRP A 122 -12.76 12.88 -7.52
C TRP A 122 -14.22 12.46 -7.23
N VAL A 123 -14.96 13.25 -6.45
CA VAL A 123 -16.36 12.98 -6.08
C VAL A 123 -17.33 13.65 -7.06
N VAL A 124 -16.81 14.51 -7.94
CA VAL A 124 -17.62 15.35 -8.82
C VAL A 124 -17.45 14.90 -10.28
N ASN A 125 -18.14 13.82 -10.63
CA ASN A 125 -18.49 13.52 -12.03
C ASN A 125 -19.76 12.70 -12.11
#